data_a220f18f72ce6ac65a67bffa1d297bdc
#
_entry.id   a220f18f72ce6ac65a67bffa1d297bdc
#
_cell.length_a   1.000
_cell.length_b   1.000
_cell.length_c   1.000
_cell.angle_alpha   90.00
_cell.angle_beta   90.00
_cell.angle_gamma   90.00
#
_symmetry.space_group_name_H-M   'P 1'
#
loop_
_entity.id
_entity.type
_entity.pdbx_description
1 polymer ?
#
loop_
_entity_poly.entity_id
_entity_poly.type
_entity_poly.pdbx_seq_one_letter_code
_entity_poly.pdbx_strand_id
1 'polypeptide(L)'
;MKPVKNMLVLLFVFVTFCVSQVVFAQNLPAGPEFASEATMDDEGAAKPIAKSEKPIRIAVLGLENNPFWIPVKQGALDANEELKEFNGSVDWIVPGDQHTTEVFASAIESAIVQQYDAIATVAGDSGLVPYINKAVEAGIPVATFNVETAEPNKRLFFVGADLYKQGLAAGKIVADALNKQGKVAIITGFFAVEGHELRRKGFIEALKQEAPDIQIVGEVESNDKSDVAYTQTRDFMTANPDLAAIFVAAGGQFGAGNAVKDAGKTGQIKVVCYDFVDEVMRLIKEGVITGTISQNPYAQGHDPAIRLFNYLVSGTVPPAAKLLTKSELVTKDNLDQYWTESQ
;
A
#
# COMPACT_ATOMS: atom_id res chain seq x y z
N MET A 1 -55.95 43.94 41.81
CA MET A 1 -55.19 43.36 42.93
C MET A 1 -55.04 41.87 42.77
N LYS A 2 -53.88 41.45 42.53
CA LYS A 2 -53.19 40.22 42.94
C LYS A 2 -52.06 39.94 41.96
N PRO A 3 -50.89 39.60 42.44
CA PRO A 3 -49.65 39.70 41.65
C PRO A 3 -49.31 38.40 40.91
N VAL A 4 -48.68 38.58 39.80
CA VAL A 4 -47.97 37.53 39.06
C VAL A 4 -46.60 37.33 39.73
N LYS A 5 -46.35 36.14 40.26
CA LYS A 5 -45.05 35.67 40.75
C LYS A 5 -44.67 34.40 40.04
N ASN A 6 -43.39 34.38 39.67
CA ASN A 6 -42.57 33.21 39.35
C ASN A 6 -42.67 32.60 37.94
N MET A 7 -41.76 33.11 37.12
CA MET A 7 -41.15 32.24 36.07
C MET A 7 -39.71 32.74 35.85
N LEU A 8 -38.82 32.26 36.66
CA LEU A 8 -37.38 32.37 36.41
C LEU A 8 -36.72 31.22 37.14
N VAL A 9 -36.45 30.13 36.49
CA VAL A 9 -35.42 29.12 36.73
C VAL A 9 -35.67 28.01 35.70
N LEU A 10 -34.95 27.99 34.62
CA LEU A 10 -34.42 26.78 33.90
C LEU A 10 -33.68 27.23 32.65
N LEU A 11 -32.49 27.73 32.85
CA LEU A 11 -31.54 27.83 31.74
C LEU A 11 -30.11 27.83 32.28
N PHE A 12 -29.64 26.71 32.78
CA PHE A 12 -28.23 26.49 33.07
C PHE A 12 -27.99 24.99 33.29
N VAL A 13 -27.94 24.19 32.27
CA VAL A 13 -27.15 22.94 32.22
C VAL A 13 -27.09 22.52 30.75
N PHE A 14 -26.21 23.09 29.96
CA PHE A 14 -25.74 22.50 28.70
C PHE A 14 -24.52 23.25 28.18
N VAL A 15 -23.46 23.35 28.93
CA VAL A 15 -22.12 23.72 28.41
C VAL A 15 -21.08 23.12 29.35
N THR A 16 -20.82 21.84 29.29
CA THR A 16 -19.63 21.25 29.96
C THR A 16 -19.28 19.84 29.39
N PHE A 17 -19.46 19.59 28.12
CA PHE A 17 -19.05 18.28 27.57
C PHE A 17 -18.23 18.35 26.27
N CYS A 18 -17.71 19.51 25.90
CA CYS A 18 -16.90 19.65 24.69
C CYS A 18 -15.45 20.05 24.89
N VAL A 19 -14.92 20.11 26.12
CA VAL A 19 -13.58 20.67 26.36
C VAL A 19 -12.50 19.60 26.59
N SER A 20 -12.86 18.33 26.82
CA SER A 20 -11.87 17.31 27.19
C SER A 20 -11.20 16.57 26.02
N GLN A 21 -11.67 16.70 24.79
CA GLN A 21 -11.05 16.02 23.63
C GLN A 21 -9.99 16.85 22.90
N VAL A 22 -10.02 18.18 23.02
CA VAL A 22 -9.04 19.05 22.34
C VAL A 22 -7.68 19.10 23.06
N VAL A 23 -7.62 18.69 24.34
CA VAL A 23 -6.40 18.84 25.15
C VAL A 23 -5.36 17.75 24.88
N PHE A 24 -5.75 16.57 24.38
CA PHE A 24 -4.79 15.48 24.11
C PHE A 24 -4.01 15.64 22.79
N ALA A 25 -4.64 16.16 21.75
CA ALA A 25 -3.97 16.38 20.46
C ALA A 25 -2.93 17.54 20.51
N GLN A 26 -3.05 18.46 21.47
CA GLN A 26 -2.15 19.62 21.58
C GLN A 26 -0.78 19.31 22.19
N ASN A 27 -0.57 18.13 22.78
CA ASN A 27 0.67 17.74 23.45
C ASN A 27 1.44 16.58 22.79
N LEU A 28 0.96 16.06 21.67
CA LEU A 28 1.70 15.02 20.95
C LEU A 28 2.89 15.64 20.21
N PRO A 29 4.07 14.99 20.21
CA PRO A 29 5.24 15.50 19.52
C PRO A 29 5.00 15.59 18.00
N ALA A 30 5.66 16.54 17.37
CA ALA A 30 5.64 16.66 15.91
C ALA A 30 6.22 15.40 15.27
N GLY A 31 5.67 15.01 14.11
CA GLY A 31 6.20 13.92 13.31
C GLY A 31 7.61 14.22 12.77
N PRO A 32 8.28 13.20 12.21
CA PRO A 32 9.57 13.38 11.56
C PRO A 32 9.46 14.22 10.28
N GLU A 33 10.58 14.73 9.79
CA GLU A 33 10.62 15.49 8.53
C GLU A 33 10.05 14.63 7.38
N PHE A 34 9.12 15.19 6.60
CA PHE A 34 8.32 14.48 5.56
C PHE A 34 9.14 13.62 4.59
N ALA A 35 10.33 14.10 4.20
CA ALA A 35 11.19 13.42 3.25
C ALA A 35 12.14 12.39 3.89
N SER A 36 12.20 12.29 5.24
CA SER A 36 13.09 11.35 5.91
C SER A 36 12.69 9.90 5.66
N GLU A 37 13.67 9.03 5.42
CA GLU A 37 13.47 7.62 5.08
C GLU A 37 14.31 6.72 5.98
N ALA A 38 13.74 5.57 6.36
CA ALA A 38 14.45 4.50 7.04
C ALA A 38 13.91 3.14 6.59
N THR A 39 14.80 2.19 6.33
CA THR A 39 14.40 0.80 6.12
C THR A 39 14.04 0.19 7.48
N MET A 40 12.91 -0.49 7.55
CA MET A 40 12.48 -1.16 8.77
C MET A 40 13.28 -2.44 9.01
N ASP A 41 13.72 -2.63 10.26
CA ASP A 41 14.31 -3.89 10.70
C ASP A 41 13.26 -4.82 11.35
N ASP A 42 12.13 -4.23 11.79
CA ASP A 42 11.04 -4.87 12.53
C ASP A 42 9.75 -4.99 11.69
N GLU A 43 9.87 -5.22 10.39
CA GLU A 43 8.74 -5.33 9.46
C GLU A 43 7.71 -6.37 9.90
N GLY A 44 6.47 -5.93 10.16
CA GLY A 44 5.38 -6.79 10.64
C GLY A 44 5.56 -7.29 12.08
N ALA A 45 6.52 -6.73 12.82
CA ALA A 45 6.84 -7.13 14.20
C ALA A 45 6.76 -5.95 15.20
N ALA A 46 6.28 -4.77 14.76
CA ALA A 46 6.00 -3.67 15.68
C ALA A 46 5.09 -4.14 16.82
N LYS A 47 5.34 -3.70 18.06
CA LYS A 47 4.57 -4.10 19.24
C LYS A 47 4.02 -2.91 19.99
N PRO A 48 2.83 -3.09 20.65
CA PRO A 48 2.31 -2.09 21.58
C PRO A 48 3.27 -1.92 22.75
N ILE A 49 3.58 -0.66 23.11
CA ILE A 49 4.58 -0.36 24.16
C ILE A 49 3.97 0.00 25.51
N ALA A 50 2.70 0.39 25.54
CA ALA A 50 1.99 0.72 26.75
C ALA A 50 0.48 0.52 26.58
N LYS A 51 -0.23 0.26 27.68
CA LYS A 51 -1.69 0.17 27.71
C LYS A 51 -2.29 1.57 27.75
N SER A 52 -3.30 1.81 26.93
CA SER A 52 -4.07 3.06 26.98
C SER A 52 -5.02 3.12 28.17
N GLU A 53 -5.15 4.28 28.80
CA GLU A 53 -6.16 4.53 29.84
C GLU A 53 -7.59 4.61 29.26
N LYS A 54 -7.71 5.00 27.99
CA LYS A 54 -8.98 5.13 27.26
C LYS A 54 -9.00 4.20 26.06
N PRO A 55 -10.17 3.71 25.64
CA PRO A 55 -10.27 2.97 24.39
C PRO A 55 -9.72 3.80 23.22
N ILE A 56 -8.90 3.19 22.37
CA ILE A 56 -8.38 3.78 21.13
C ILE A 56 -8.92 2.97 19.96
N ARG A 57 -9.49 3.68 18.97
CA ARG A 57 -10.02 3.10 17.74
C ARG A 57 -9.23 3.60 16.53
N ILE A 58 -8.71 2.68 15.75
CA ILE A 58 -7.90 2.98 14.54
C ILE A 58 -8.65 2.47 13.32
N ALA A 59 -8.89 3.34 12.34
CA ALA A 59 -9.38 2.95 11.04
C ALA A 59 -8.22 2.60 10.12
N VAL A 60 -8.27 1.41 9.50
CA VAL A 60 -7.33 1.01 8.43
C VAL A 60 -8.11 0.88 7.14
N LEU A 61 -7.90 1.82 6.22
CA LEU A 61 -8.61 1.91 4.95
C LEU A 61 -7.81 1.21 3.86
N GLY A 62 -8.25 0.05 3.43
CA GLY A 62 -7.57 -0.78 2.42
C GLY A 62 -8.53 -1.29 1.36
N LEU A 63 -8.07 -2.21 0.52
CA LEU A 63 -8.84 -2.80 -0.57
C LEU A 63 -8.92 -4.33 -0.43
N GLU A 64 -9.76 -4.97 -1.25
CA GLU A 64 -9.88 -6.44 -1.35
C GLU A 64 -10.03 -6.89 -2.83
N ASN A 65 -9.64 -6.05 -3.76
CA ASN A 65 -9.88 -6.25 -5.19
C ASN A 65 -8.92 -7.24 -5.88
N ASN A 66 -7.84 -7.65 -5.21
CA ASN A 66 -6.88 -8.63 -5.70
C ASN A 66 -6.15 -9.35 -4.56
N PRO A 67 -5.45 -10.48 -4.81
CA PRO A 67 -4.81 -11.29 -3.77
C PRO A 67 -3.73 -10.57 -2.93
N PHE A 68 -3.12 -9.51 -3.42
CA PHE A 68 -2.15 -8.70 -2.66
C PHE A 68 -2.72 -8.22 -1.32
N TRP A 69 -4.02 -7.91 -1.27
CA TRP A 69 -4.67 -7.34 -0.09
C TRP A 69 -4.95 -8.36 1.02
N ILE A 70 -4.89 -9.67 0.73
CA ILE A 70 -5.13 -10.72 1.72
C ILE A 70 -4.16 -10.61 2.90
N PRO A 71 -2.82 -10.62 2.71
CA PRO A 71 -1.88 -10.46 3.80
C PRO A 71 -1.89 -9.05 4.41
N VAL A 72 -2.24 -7.99 3.67
CA VAL A 72 -2.42 -6.63 4.24
C VAL A 72 -3.55 -6.65 5.26
N LYS A 73 -4.73 -7.16 4.87
CA LYS A 73 -5.87 -7.33 5.78
C LYS A 73 -5.50 -8.19 6.99
N GLN A 74 -4.79 -9.31 6.78
CA GLN A 74 -4.39 -10.18 7.88
C GLN A 74 -3.50 -9.41 8.88
N GLY A 75 -2.55 -8.61 8.40
CA GLY A 75 -1.73 -7.75 9.27
C GLY A 75 -2.55 -6.79 10.11
N ALA A 76 -3.55 -6.13 9.52
CA ALA A 76 -4.46 -5.24 10.25
C ALA A 76 -5.32 -5.99 11.28
N LEU A 77 -5.78 -7.21 10.96
CA LEU A 77 -6.55 -8.05 11.89
C LEU A 77 -5.68 -8.56 13.04
N ASP A 78 -4.44 -8.94 12.79
CA ASP A 78 -3.50 -9.37 13.83
C ASP A 78 -3.13 -8.19 14.75
N ALA A 79 -2.92 -7.00 14.19
CA ALA A 79 -2.76 -5.79 14.98
C ALA A 79 -3.98 -5.51 15.88
N ASN A 80 -5.20 -5.76 15.38
CA ASN A 80 -6.41 -5.66 16.21
C ASN A 80 -6.39 -6.65 17.37
N GLU A 81 -6.01 -7.92 17.14
CA GLU A 81 -5.93 -8.90 18.22
C GLU A 81 -4.88 -8.51 19.26
N GLU A 82 -3.71 -8.05 18.84
CA GLU A 82 -2.66 -7.58 19.73
C GLU A 82 -3.09 -6.37 20.57
N LEU A 83 -3.79 -5.41 19.96
CA LEU A 83 -4.21 -4.18 20.64
C LEU A 83 -5.33 -4.37 21.66
N LYS A 84 -6.10 -5.46 21.61
CA LYS A 84 -7.18 -5.73 22.59
C LYS A 84 -6.69 -5.72 24.03
N GLU A 85 -5.54 -6.30 24.31
CA GLU A 85 -4.95 -6.33 25.67
C GLU A 85 -4.45 -4.96 26.11
N PHE A 86 -4.24 -4.04 25.16
CA PHE A 86 -3.75 -2.69 25.38
C PHE A 86 -4.84 -1.62 25.35
N ASN A 87 -6.12 -2.02 25.35
CA ASN A 87 -7.30 -1.14 25.24
C ASN A 87 -7.36 -0.39 23.89
N GLY A 88 -6.91 -1.03 22.81
CA GLY A 88 -6.98 -0.57 21.45
C GLY A 88 -7.83 -1.49 20.56
N SER A 89 -8.24 -0.96 19.42
CA SER A 89 -8.94 -1.73 18.38
C SER A 89 -8.62 -1.19 17.00
N VAL A 90 -8.69 -2.08 16.00
CA VAL A 90 -8.50 -1.75 14.58
C VAL A 90 -9.73 -2.18 13.81
N ASP A 91 -10.29 -1.26 13.05
CA ASP A 91 -11.35 -1.56 12.09
C ASP A 91 -10.75 -1.57 10.67
N TRP A 92 -10.75 -2.74 10.02
CA TRP A 92 -10.44 -2.85 8.60
C TRP A 92 -11.65 -2.40 7.79
N ILE A 93 -11.48 -1.36 7.00
CA ILE A 93 -12.54 -0.72 6.21
C ILE A 93 -12.17 -0.78 4.74
N VAL A 94 -13.08 -1.30 3.92
CA VAL A 94 -12.96 -1.33 2.46
C VAL A 94 -13.81 -0.21 1.88
N PRO A 95 -13.21 0.90 1.43
CA PRO A 95 -13.96 2.04 0.88
C PRO A 95 -14.67 1.71 -0.43
N GLY A 96 -14.08 0.83 -1.25
CA GLY A 96 -14.57 0.42 -2.55
C GLY A 96 -13.55 -0.48 -3.27
N ASP A 97 -13.76 -0.73 -4.55
CA ASP A 97 -12.98 -1.70 -5.33
C ASP A 97 -11.76 -1.09 -6.06
N GLN A 98 -11.56 0.22 -5.99
CA GLN A 98 -10.53 0.93 -6.76
C GLN A 98 -9.78 1.98 -5.93
N HIS A 99 -8.53 2.29 -6.32
CA HIS A 99 -7.71 3.36 -5.77
C HIS A 99 -8.15 4.76 -6.24
N THR A 100 -9.43 5.10 -6.12
CA THR A 100 -9.89 6.43 -6.56
C THR A 100 -9.90 7.42 -5.40
N THR A 101 -9.56 8.67 -5.69
CA THR A 101 -9.63 9.78 -4.73
C THR A 101 -10.99 9.87 -4.06
N GLU A 102 -12.08 9.79 -4.83
CA GLU A 102 -13.45 9.94 -4.33
C GLU A 102 -13.78 8.91 -3.25
N VAL A 103 -13.43 7.66 -3.48
CA VAL A 103 -13.74 6.54 -2.60
C VAL A 103 -12.98 6.68 -1.27
N PHE A 104 -11.67 6.92 -1.32
CA PHE A 104 -10.86 7.08 -0.11
C PHE A 104 -11.14 8.39 0.62
N ALA A 105 -11.40 9.49 -0.09
CA ALA A 105 -11.80 10.76 0.51
C ALA A 105 -13.07 10.61 1.35
N SER A 106 -14.10 9.96 0.81
CA SER A 106 -15.34 9.68 1.54
C SER A 106 -15.12 8.83 2.78
N ALA A 107 -14.23 7.84 2.71
CA ALA A 107 -13.90 6.99 3.87
C ALA A 107 -13.12 7.75 4.94
N ILE A 108 -12.17 8.60 4.57
CA ILE A 108 -11.44 9.48 5.51
C ILE A 108 -12.43 10.43 6.20
N GLU A 109 -13.32 11.08 5.46
CA GLU A 109 -14.34 11.96 6.05
C GLU A 109 -15.29 11.21 6.98
N SER A 110 -15.68 10.00 6.61
CA SER A 110 -16.48 9.11 7.46
C SER A 110 -15.76 8.76 8.76
N ALA A 111 -14.47 8.44 8.69
CA ALA A 111 -13.65 8.13 9.86
C ALA A 111 -13.53 9.35 10.81
N ILE A 112 -13.40 10.57 10.26
CA ILE A 112 -13.40 11.81 11.05
C ILE A 112 -14.74 11.96 11.78
N VAL A 113 -15.87 11.80 11.07
CA VAL A 113 -17.23 11.94 11.65
C VAL A 113 -17.49 10.87 12.72
N GLN A 114 -16.99 9.65 12.52
CA GLN A 114 -17.10 8.53 13.46
C GLN A 114 -16.12 8.63 14.64
N GLN A 115 -15.30 9.70 14.68
CA GLN A 115 -14.36 9.98 15.77
C GLN A 115 -13.37 8.84 16.02
N TYR A 116 -12.76 8.31 14.95
CA TYR A 116 -11.59 7.47 15.11
C TYR A 116 -10.43 8.26 15.69
N ASP A 117 -9.61 7.63 16.53
CA ASP A 117 -8.46 8.26 17.16
C ASP A 117 -7.25 8.36 16.23
N ALA A 118 -7.16 7.48 15.24
CA ALA A 118 -6.15 7.52 14.18
C ALA A 118 -6.68 6.88 12.89
N ILE A 119 -6.05 7.20 11.76
CA ILE A 119 -6.38 6.66 10.44
C ILE A 119 -5.11 6.18 9.75
N ALA A 120 -5.09 4.92 9.28
CA ALA A 120 -4.14 4.44 8.29
C ALA A 120 -4.86 4.32 6.94
N THR A 121 -4.28 4.85 5.87
CA THR A 121 -4.95 4.88 4.55
C THR A 121 -3.96 4.72 3.40
N VAL A 122 -4.43 4.16 2.31
CA VAL A 122 -3.74 4.25 1.02
C VAL A 122 -3.87 5.68 0.48
N ALA A 123 -2.82 6.20 -0.15
CA ALA A 123 -2.79 7.55 -0.71
C ALA A 123 -2.25 7.54 -2.15
N GLY A 124 -2.95 6.83 -3.05
CA GLY A 124 -2.52 6.60 -4.42
C GLY A 124 -2.61 7.80 -5.38
N ASP A 125 -3.23 8.90 -4.96
CA ASP A 125 -3.47 10.07 -5.79
C ASP A 125 -3.36 11.36 -4.96
N SER A 126 -2.77 12.43 -5.52
CA SER A 126 -2.59 13.72 -4.83
C SER A 126 -3.90 14.44 -4.49
N GLY A 127 -5.01 14.07 -5.13
CA GLY A 127 -6.34 14.50 -4.72
C GLY A 127 -6.73 14.12 -3.29
N LEU A 128 -6.04 13.15 -2.68
CA LEU A 128 -6.25 12.78 -1.26
C LEU A 128 -5.55 13.71 -0.26
N VAL A 129 -4.57 14.50 -0.68
CA VAL A 129 -3.83 15.42 0.21
C VAL A 129 -4.74 16.32 1.05
N PRO A 130 -5.78 16.99 0.50
CA PRO A 130 -6.67 17.83 1.31
C PRO A 130 -7.41 17.06 2.41
N TYR A 131 -7.79 15.80 2.16
CA TYR A 131 -8.53 14.96 3.10
C TYR A 131 -7.64 14.43 4.22
N ILE A 132 -6.40 14.01 3.89
CA ILE A 132 -5.37 13.65 4.86
C ILE A 132 -5.09 14.86 5.78
N ASN A 133 -4.88 16.03 5.20
CA ASN A 133 -4.64 17.25 5.96
C ASN A 133 -5.82 17.62 6.86
N LYS A 134 -7.06 17.46 6.37
CA LYS A 134 -8.29 17.70 7.14
C LYS A 134 -8.38 16.78 8.37
N ALA A 135 -8.03 15.50 8.24
CA ALA A 135 -8.02 14.57 9.36
C ALA A 135 -6.99 15.01 10.43
N VAL A 136 -5.77 15.35 10.00
CA VAL A 136 -4.71 15.84 10.92
C VAL A 136 -5.10 17.15 11.59
N GLU A 137 -5.72 18.09 10.87
CA GLU A 137 -6.23 19.36 11.41
C GLU A 137 -7.39 19.15 12.40
N ALA A 138 -8.14 18.06 12.26
CA ALA A 138 -9.14 17.63 13.23
C ALA A 138 -8.53 16.94 14.47
N GLY A 139 -7.20 16.82 14.57
CA GLY A 139 -6.49 16.18 15.67
C GLY A 139 -6.35 14.67 15.55
N ILE A 140 -6.62 14.10 14.38
CA ILE A 140 -6.53 12.66 14.11
C ILE A 140 -5.21 12.39 13.37
N PRO A 141 -4.21 11.75 13.97
CA PRO A 141 -2.98 11.40 13.28
C PRO A 141 -3.26 10.42 12.14
N VAL A 142 -2.59 10.63 11.02
CA VAL A 142 -2.73 9.81 9.82
C VAL A 142 -1.40 9.15 9.48
N ALA A 143 -1.43 7.84 9.21
CA ALA A 143 -0.37 7.14 8.50
C ALA A 143 -0.86 6.79 7.10
N THR A 144 0.05 6.82 6.12
CA THR A 144 -0.21 6.25 4.81
C THR A 144 0.53 4.93 4.66
N PHE A 145 0.03 4.04 3.80
CA PHE A 145 0.69 2.78 3.52
C PHE A 145 0.48 2.33 2.07
N ASN A 146 1.28 1.39 1.60
CA ASN A 146 1.27 0.81 0.26
C ASN A 146 1.69 1.81 -0.84
N VAL A 147 0.90 2.82 -1.09
CA VAL A 147 1.15 3.89 -2.06
C VAL A 147 1.02 5.23 -1.35
N GLU A 148 1.90 6.17 -1.70
CA GLU A 148 1.88 7.53 -1.19
C GLU A 148 1.78 8.53 -2.35
N THR A 149 1.16 9.69 -2.08
CA THR A 149 1.13 10.81 -3.03
C THR A 149 2.53 11.39 -3.21
N ALA A 150 2.84 11.87 -4.40
CA ALA A 150 4.08 12.60 -4.67
C ALA A 150 4.15 13.95 -3.90
N GLU A 151 2.99 14.56 -3.64
CA GLU A 151 2.88 15.85 -2.98
C GLU A 151 2.95 15.73 -1.46
N PRO A 152 3.68 16.63 -0.77
CA PRO A 152 3.74 16.67 0.67
C PRO A 152 2.35 16.85 1.31
N ASN A 153 2.12 16.11 2.38
CA ASN A 153 0.91 16.17 3.18
C ASN A 153 1.25 16.08 4.68
N LYS A 154 0.25 16.23 5.56
CA LYS A 154 0.44 16.28 7.02
C LYS A 154 0.45 14.91 7.71
N ARG A 155 0.54 13.81 6.97
CA ARG A 155 0.63 12.48 7.60
C ARG A 155 1.81 12.41 8.58
N LEU A 156 1.68 11.56 9.57
CA LEU A 156 2.74 11.32 10.54
C LEU A 156 3.87 10.47 9.93
N PHE A 157 3.54 9.38 9.22
CA PHE A 157 4.49 8.51 8.55
C PHE A 157 3.81 7.70 7.43
N PHE A 158 4.64 7.08 6.60
CA PHE A 158 4.28 6.13 5.56
C PHE A 158 4.93 4.76 5.87
N VAL A 159 4.24 3.67 5.54
CA VAL A 159 4.77 2.29 5.55
C VAL A 159 4.59 1.67 4.17
N GLY A 160 5.68 1.28 3.53
CA GLY A 160 5.62 0.64 2.22
C GLY A 160 6.99 0.51 1.55
N ALA A 161 7.03 0.00 0.33
CA ALA A 161 8.26 -0.17 -0.41
C ALA A 161 8.67 1.12 -1.15
N ASP A 162 9.96 1.25 -1.48
CA ASP A 162 10.44 2.23 -2.45
C ASP A 162 10.10 1.73 -3.88
N LEU A 163 8.95 2.15 -4.37
CA LEU A 163 8.38 1.64 -5.61
C LEU A 163 9.22 2.03 -6.84
N TYR A 164 9.89 3.18 -6.81
CA TYR A 164 10.80 3.56 -7.90
C TYR A 164 12.05 2.67 -7.93
N LYS A 165 12.68 2.40 -6.77
CA LYS A 165 13.81 1.46 -6.68
C LYS A 165 13.40 0.04 -7.05
N GLN A 166 12.17 -0.39 -6.72
CA GLN A 166 11.63 -1.67 -7.21
C GLN A 166 11.55 -1.70 -8.74
N GLY A 167 11.11 -0.60 -9.36
CA GLY A 167 11.12 -0.46 -10.82
C GLY A 167 12.53 -0.58 -11.42
N LEU A 168 13.50 0.12 -10.83
CA LEU A 168 14.92 0.02 -11.24
C LEU A 168 15.41 -1.43 -11.16
N ALA A 169 15.12 -2.12 -10.06
CA ALA A 169 15.50 -3.52 -9.88
C ALA A 169 14.87 -4.45 -10.93
N ALA A 170 13.57 -4.30 -11.21
CA ALA A 170 12.89 -5.07 -12.24
C ALA A 170 13.48 -4.85 -13.63
N GLY A 171 13.80 -3.60 -13.98
CA GLY A 171 14.44 -3.27 -15.25
C GLY A 171 15.81 -3.92 -15.40
N LYS A 172 16.62 -3.90 -14.32
CA LYS A 172 17.91 -4.59 -14.29
C LYS A 172 17.77 -6.11 -14.49
N ILE A 173 16.80 -6.73 -13.80
CA ILE A 173 16.53 -8.17 -13.95
C ILE A 173 16.20 -8.52 -15.41
N VAL A 174 15.35 -7.72 -16.06
CA VAL A 174 15.00 -7.93 -17.47
C VAL A 174 16.19 -7.69 -18.37
N ALA A 175 16.99 -6.62 -18.16
CA ALA A 175 18.19 -6.34 -18.93
C ALA A 175 19.19 -7.50 -18.89
N ASP A 176 19.45 -8.04 -17.68
CA ASP A 176 20.36 -9.17 -17.47
C ASP A 176 19.80 -10.46 -18.12
N ALA A 177 18.51 -10.75 -17.94
CA ALA A 177 17.86 -11.94 -18.49
C ALA A 177 17.80 -11.96 -20.04
N LEU A 178 17.83 -10.78 -20.67
CA LEU A 178 17.79 -10.62 -22.13
C LEU A 178 19.17 -10.34 -22.73
N ASN A 179 20.26 -10.40 -21.97
CA ASN A 179 21.58 -10.00 -22.44
C ASN A 179 21.56 -8.62 -23.12
N LYS A 180 20.75 -7.70 -22.57
CA LYS A 180 20.62 -6.28 -22.98
C LYS A 180 20.03 -6.04 -24.38
N GLN A 181 19.33 -7.01 -24.96
CA GLN A 181 18.71 -6.90 -26.29
C GLN A 181 17.32 -7.52 -26.31
N GLY A 182 16.45 -7.04 -27.20
CA GLY A 182 15.13 -7.63 -27.44
C GLY A 182 13.97 -6.65 -27.26
N LYS A 183 12.76 -7.20 -27.33
CA LYS A 183 11.50 -6.46 -27.22
C LYS A 183 10.83 -6.74 -25.90
N VAL A 184 10.35 -5.70 -25.24
CA VAL A 184 9.69 -5.76 -23.94
C VAL A 184 8.34 -5.05 -24.00
N ALA A 185 7.29 -5.66 -23.46
CA ALA A 185 6.00 -5.05 -23.21
C ALA A 185 5.84 -4.71 -21.72
N ILE A 186 5.13 -3.64 -21.43
CA ILE A 186 4.81 -3.20 -20.05
C ILE A 186 3.30 -3.28 -19.85
N ILE A 187 2.88 -3.98 -18.80
CA ILE A 187 1.50 -4.02 -18.33
C ILE A 187 1.48 -3.39 -16.94
N THR A 188 0.78 -2.25 -16.80
CA THR A 188 0.58 -1.59 -15.50
C THR A 188 -0.84 -1.79 -15.02
N GLY A 189 -1.11 -1.51 -13.73
CA GLY A 189 -2.48 -1.50 -13.22
C GLY A 189 -3.25 -0.29 -13.73
N PHE A 190 -2.80 0.90 -13.32
CA PHE A 190 -3.38 2.19 -13.71
C PHE A 190 -2.26 3.22 -13.85
N PHE A 191 -2.23 3.99 -14.92
CA PHE A 191 -1.30 5.12 -15.08
C PHE A 191 -1.56 6.25 -14.08
N ALA A 192 -2.79 6.39 -13.61
CA ALA A 192 -3.17 7.42 -12.64
C ALA A 192 -2.73 7.09 -11.20
N VAL A 193 -2.34 5.85 -10.90
CA VAL A 193 -1.87 5.44 -9.56
C VAL A 193 -0.38 5.67 -9.44
N GLU A 194 0.03 6.59 -8.59
CA GLU A 194 1.43 7.02 -8.43
C GLU A 194 2.39 5.85 -8.22
N GLY A 195 2.01 4.86 -7.40
CA GLY A 195 2.87 3.70 -7.13
C GLY A 195 3.13 2.84 -8.37
N HIS A 196 2.13 2.64 -9.22
CA HIS A 196 2.28 1.91 -10.48
C HIS A 196 3.18 2.67 -11.45
N GLU A 197 3.01 3.99 -11.49
CA GLU A 197 3.79 4.89 -12.33
C GLU A 197 5.26 4.98 -11.88
N LEU A 198 5.53 4.99 -10.58
CA LEU A 198 6.89 4.95 -10.04
C LEU A 198 7.63 3.67 -10.45
N ARG A 199 7.00 2.50 -10.35
CA ARG A 199 7.57 1.22 -10.82
C ARG A 199 7.83 1.24 -12.33
N ARG A 200 6.87 1.72 -13.10
CA ARG A 200 6.99 1.84 -14.55
C ARG A 200 8.15 2.77 -14.94
N LYS A 201 8.23 3.96 -14.34
CA LYS A 201 9.31 4.93 -14.57
C LYS A 201 10.68 4.35 -14.20
N GLY A 202 10.80 3.74 -13.02
CA GLY A 202 12.03 3.10 -12.60
C GLY A 202 12.46 1.99 -13.55
N PHE A 203 11.54 1.15 -14.02
CA PHE A 203 11.82 0.10 -15.00
C PHE A 203 12.37 0.67 -16.32
N ILE A 204 11.70 1.68 -16.88
CA ILE A 204 12.12 2.34 -18.12
C ILE A 204 13.48 3.00 -17.96
N GLU A 205 13.71 3.65 -16.82
CA GLU A 205 15.00 4.31 -16.54
C GLU A 205 16.14 3.29 -16.48
N ALA A 206 15.95 2.18 -15.79
CA ALA A 206 16.96 1.11 -15.74
C ALA A 206 17.29 0.56 -17.14
N LEU A 207 16.27 0.32 -17.98
CA LEU A 207 16.51 -0.13 -19.35
C LEU A 207 17.29 0.90 -20.16
N LYS A 208 16.97 2.19 -20.05
CA LYS A 208 17.69 3.26 -20.74
C LYS A 208 19.15 3.33 -20.34
N GLN A 209 19.46 3.13 -19.06
CA GLN A 209 20.81 3.23 -18.53
C GLN A 209 21.65 1.97 -18.82
N GLU A 210 21.07 0.78 -18.61
CA GLU A 210 21.83 -0.46 -18.63
C GLU A 210 21.68 -1.28 -19.93
N ALA A 211 20.60 -1.07 -20.68
CA ALA A 211 20.25 -1.87 -21.86
C ALA A 211 19.53 -1.05 -22.94
N PRO A 212 20.18 0.00 -23.49
CA PRO A 212 19.55 0.92 -24.44
C PRO A 212 19.09 0.26 -25.76
N ASP A 213 19.57 -0.94 -26.07
CA ASP A 213 19.15 -1.73 -27.23
C ASP A 213 17.85 -2.52 -27.02
N ILE A 214 17.31 -2.53 -25.80
CA ILE A 214 15.98 -3.09 -25.53
C ILE A 214 14.90 -2.10 -26.02
N GLN A 215 13.96 -2.62 -26.81
CA GLN A 215 12.85 -1.86 -27.36
C GLN A 215 11.57 -2.09 -26.53
N ILE A 216 10.98 -1.04 -25.98
CA ILE A 216 9.65 -1.11 -25.39
C ILE A 216 8.64 -1.02 -26.54
N VAL A 217 7.89 -2.12 -26.77
CA VAL A 217 6.95 -2.23 -27.90
C VAL A 217 5.55 -1.78 -27.57
N GLY A 218 5.26 -1.51 -26.31
CA GLY A 218 3.97 -0.97 -25.87
C GLY A 218 3.82 -0.99 -24.36
N GLU A 219 2.89 -0.16 -23.90
CA GLU A 219 2.53 0.03 -22.50
C GLU A 219 1.00 0.09 -22.40
N VAL A 220 0.40 -0.71 -21.52
CA VAL A 220 -1.06 -0.81 -21.37
C VAL A 220 -1.48 -0.94 -19.91
N GLU A 221 -2.75 -0.59 -19.61
CA GLU A 221 -3.35 -0.77 -18.29
C GLU A 221 -4.16 -2.05 -18.22
N SER A 222 -3.91 -2.88 -17.22
CA SER A 222 -4.71 -4.10 -16.94
C SER A 222 -5.91 -3.80 -16.00
N ASN A 223 -5.98 -2.62 -15.40
CA ASN A 223 -6.91 -2.30 -14.31
C ASN A 223 -6.82 -3.29 -13.13
N ASP A 224 -5.62 -3.80 -12.86
CA ASP A 224 -5.32 -4.86 -11.87
C ASP A 224 -6.07 -6.19 -12.09
N LYS A 225 -6.57 -6.43 -13.32
CA LYS A 225 -7.36 -7.60 -13.67
C LYS A 225 -6.54 -8.64 -14.44
N SER A 226 -6.55 -9.87 -13.94
CA SER A 226 -5.79 -10.96 -14.55
C SER A 226 -6.29 -11.37 -15.94
N ASP A 227 -7.59 -11.33 -16.20
CA ASP A 227 -8.18 -11.63 -17.49
C ASP A 227 -7.83 -10.58 -18.56
N VAL A 228 -7.77 -9.31 -18.15
CA VAL A 228 -7.33 -8.21 -19.03
C VAL A 228 -5.84 -8.38 -19.35
N ALA A 229 -4.99 -8.59 -18.34
CA ALA A 229 -3.55 -8.81 -18.54
C ALA A 229 -3.26 -10.05 -19.40
N TYR A 230 -4.05 -11.13 -19.25
CA TYR A 230 -3.98 -12.31 -20.11
C TYR A 230 -4.23 -11.95 -21.59
N THR A 231 -5.30 -11.23 -21.86
CA THR A 231 -5.66 -10.82 -23.23
C THR A 231 -4.58 -9.93 -23.84
N GLN A 232 -4.15 -8.90 -23.10
CA GLN A 232 -3.10 -7.97 -23.54
C GLN A 232 -1.77 -8.66 -23.82
N THR A 233 -1.40 -9.64 -22.98
CA THR A 233 -0.20 -10.46 -23.20
C THR A 233 -0.28 -11.24 -24.51
N ARG A 234 -1.43 -11.83 -24.83
CA ARG A 234 -1.64 -12.51 -26.10
C ARG A 234 -1.56 -11.55 -27.30
N ASP A 235 -2.11 -10.37 -27.15
CA ASP A 235 -2.07 -9.33 -28.19
C ASP A 235 -0.63 -8.88 -28.45
N PHE A 236 0.18 -8.65 -27.41
CA PHE A 236 1.59 -8.33 -27.53
C PHE A 236 2.39 -9.46 -28.22
N MET A 237 2.16 -10.72 -27.86
CA MET A 237 2.81 -11.88 -28.49
C MET A 237 2.42 -12.01 -29.97
N THR A 238 1.19 -11.69 -30.31
CA THR A 238 0.69 -11.76 -31.70
C THR A 238 1.28 -10.63 -32.55
N ALA A 239 1.31 -9.41 -32.01
CA ALA A 239 1.85 -8.24 -32.70
C ALA A 239 3.40 -8.28 -32.79
N ASN A 240 4.06 -8.95 -31.87
CA ASN A 240 5.52 -9.04 -31.77
C ASN A 240 5.93 -10.52 -31.60
N PRO A 241 6.06 -11.30 -32.68
CA PRO A 241 6.47 -12.71 -32.59
C PRO A 241 7.83 -12.95 -31.93
N ASP A 242 8.68 -11.91 -31.90
CA ASP A 242 10.01 -11.84 -31.29
C ASP A 242 9.99 -11.15 -29.92
N LEU A 243 8.82 -11.01 -29.27
CA LEU A 243 8.70 -10.49 -27.91
C LEU A 243 9.56 -11.34 -26.95
N ALA A 244 10.42 -10.67 -26.19
CA ALA A 244 11.40 -11.33 -25.33
C ALA A 244 11.07 -11.24 -23.84
N ALA A 245 10.37 -10.16 -23.39
CA ALA A 245 9.93 -10.07 -22.01
C ALA A 245 8.63 -9.27 -21.85
N ILE A 246 7.99 -9.50 -20.69
CA ILE A 246 6.83 -8.75 -20.20
C ILE A 246 7.13 -8.31 -18.77
N PHE A 247 6.99 -7.05 -18.52
CA PHE A 247 7.03 -6.48 -17.19
C PHE A 247 5.61 -6.15 -16.73
N VAL A 248 5.21 -6.69 -15.57
CA VAL A 248 3.90 -6.43 -14.96
C VAL A 248 4.11 -5.61 -13.69
N ALA A 249 3.79 -4.31 -13.76
CA ALA A 249 4.12 -3.34 -12.71
C ALA A 249 3.16 -3.40 -11.50
N ALA A 250 2.00 -4.05 -11.64
CA ALA A 250 0.95 -4.09 -10.63
C ALA A 250 0.14 -5.40 -10.74
N GLY A 251 -1.16 -5.38 -10.44
CA GLY A 251 -2.03 -6.55 -10.60
C GLY A 251 -2.12 -7.05 -12.05
N GLY A 252 -2.44 -8.32 -12.22
CA GLY A 252 -2.53 -8.98 -13.53
C GLY A 252 -1.37 -9.96 -13.84
N GLN A 253 -0.38 -10.08 -12.96
CA GLN A 253 0.80 -10.93 -13.14
C GLN A 253 0.48 -12.39 -13.40
N PHE A 254 -0.54 -12.93 -12.72
CA PHE A 254 -1.05 -14.29 -12.95
C PHE A 254 -1.62 -14.47 -14.36
N GLY A 255 -2.39 -13.49 -14.85
CA GLY A 255 -2.94 -13.52 -16.21
C GLY A 255 -1.84 -13.46 -17.27
N ALA A 256 -0.87 -12.56 -17.12
CA ALA A 256 0.27 -12.46 -18.03
C ALA A 256 1.10 -13.77 -18.08
N GLY A 257 1.39 -14.35 -16.90
CA GLY A 257 2.09 -15.64 -16.82
C GLY A 257 1.35 -16.75 -17.53
N ASN A 258 0.05 -16.92 -17.28
CA ASN A 258 -0.76 -17.94 -17.93
C ASN A 258 -0.84 -17.77 -19.45
N ALA A 259 -0.94 -16.54 -19.95
CA ALA A 259 -0.94 -16.31 -21.40
C ALA A 259 0.37 -16.77 -22.06
N VAL A 260 1.52 -16.53 -21.38
CA VAL A 260 2.83 -17.04 -21.85
C VAL A 260 2.88 -18.58 -21.80
N LYS A 261 2.37 -19.19 -20.73
CA LYS A 261 2.30 -20.65 -20.57
C LYS A 261 1.44 -21.30 -21.65
N ASP A 262 0.22 -20.80 -21.86
CA ASP A 262 -0.74 -21.35 -22.81
C ASP A 262 -0.27 -21.19 -24.28
N ALA A 263 0.53 -20.16 -24.55
CA ALA A 263 1.18 -19.98 -25.86
C ALA A 263 2.41 -20.89 -26.07
N GLY A 264 2.78 -21.73 -25.09
CA GLY A 264 3.97 -22.58 -25.15
C GLY A 264 5.30 -21.78 -25.17
N LYS A 265 5.29 -20.54 -24.61
CA LYS A 265 6.45 -19.64 -24.62
C LYS A 265 7.19 -19.63 -23.29
N THR A 266 6.90 -20.56 -22.37
CA THR A 266 7.59 -20.72 -21.08
C THR A 266 9.11 -20.72 -21.28
N GLY A 267 9.82 -19.86 -20.53
CA GLY A 267 11.27 -19.69 -20.62
C GLY A 267 11.78 -18.93 -21.85
N GLN A 268 10.98 -18.81 -22.92
CA GLN A 268 11.30 -17.99 -24.08
C GLN A 268 10.99 -16.52 -23.83
N ILE A 269 9.81 -16.23 -23.28
CA ILE A 269 9.42 -14.88 -22.84
C ILE A 269 9.65 -14.79 -21.34
N LYS A 270 10.46 -13.81 -20.92
CA LYS A 270 10.72 -13.53 -19.50
C LYS A 270 9.58 -12.73 -18.93
N VAL A 271 9.00 -13.16 -17.80
CA VAL A 271 7.98 -12.41 -17.09
C VAL A 271 8.54 -11.98 -15.75
N VAL A 272 8.56 -10.67 -15.49
CA VAL A 272 8.99 -10.08 -14.22
C VAL A 272 7.83 -9.28 -13.65
N CYS A 273 7.53 -9.48 -12.37
CA CYS A 273 6.37 -8.89 -11.70
C CYS A 273 6.63 -8.62 -10.22
N TYR A 274 5.57 -8.41 -9.46
CA TYR A 274 5.58 -8.14 -8.03
C TYR A 274 4.70 -9.13 -7.27
N ASP A 275 4.89 -9.15 -5.96
CA ASP A 275 4.12 -9.83 -4.94
C ASP A 275 4.30 -11.36 -4.86
N PHE A 276 4.20 -11.85 -3.62
CA PHE A 276 4.34 -13.27 -3.27
C PHE A 276 2.95 -13.91 -3.10
N VAL A 277 2.13 -13.86 -4.17
CA VAL A 277 0.84 -14.55 -4.18
C VAL A 277 1.03 -15.99 -4.67
N ASP A 278 0.25 -16.92 -4.16
CA ASP A 278 0.39 -18.36 -4.42
C ASP A 278 0.44 -18.71 -5.91
N GLU A 279 -0.41 -18.09 -6.71
CA GLU A 279 -0.47 -18.31 -8.16
C GLU A 279 0.82 -17.89 -8.87
N VAL A 280 1.41 -16.76 -8.44
CA VAL A 280 2.70 -16.26 -8.96
C VAL A 280 3.82 -17.21 -8.56
N MET A 281 3.85 -17.65 -7.30
CA MET A 281 4.86 -18.58 -6.80
C MET A 281 4.83 -19.94 -7.53
N ARG A 282 3.63 -20.46 -7.83
CA ARG A 282 3.48 -21.66 -8.67
C ARG A 282 4.04 -21.47 -10.08
N LEU A 283 3.76 -20.32 -10.70
CA LEU A 283 4.28 -20.01 -12.04
C LEU A 283 5.81 -19.79 -12.03
N ILE A 284 6.40 -19.34 -10.95
CA ILE A 284 7.87 -19.30 -10.76
C ILE A 284 8.41 -20.74 -10.66
N LYS A 285 7.80 -21.60 -9.85
CA LYS A 285 8.17 -23.02 -9.73
C LYS A 285 8.16 -23.73 -11.07
N GLU A 286 7.16 -23.46 -11.88
CA GLU A 286 7.02 -23.98 -13.24
C GLU A 286 7.99 -23.35 -14.26
N GLY A 287 8.68 -22.26 -13.89
CA GLY A 287 9.61 -21.53 -14.77
C GLY A 287 8.92 -20.62 -15.78
N VAL A 288 7.63 -20.32 -15.59
CA VAL A 288 6.83 -19.42 -16.44
C VAL A 288 7.15 -17.96 -16.10
N ILE A 289 7.08 -17.60 -14.80
CA ILE A 289 7.50 -16.29 -14.30
C ILE A 289 8.98 -16.39 -13.93
N THR A 290 9.77 -15.44 -14.43
CA THR A 290 11.22 -15.38 -14.23
C THR A 290 11.56 -14.92 -12.82
N GLY A 291 10.80 -13.97 -12.30
CA GLY A 291 10.96 -13.49 -10.94
C GLY A 291 9.88 -12.51 -10.52
N THR A 292 9.68 -12.43 -9.21
CA THR A 292 8.78 -11.48 -8.55
C THR A 292 9.54 -10.74 -7.44
N ILE A 293 9.12 -9.50 -7.16
CA ILE A 293 9.72 -8.66 -6.13
C ILE A 293 8.71 -8.46 -5.00
N SER A 294 9.15 -8.72 -3.75
CA SER A 294 8.32 -8.53 -2.56
C SER A 294 8.18 -7.06 -2.17
N GLN A 295 7.18 -6.79 -1.34
CA GLN A 295 7.00 -5.49 -0.69
C GLN A 295 6.44 -5.61 0.75
N ASN A 296 6.47 -6.81 1.33
CA ASN A 296 5.94 -7.14 2.65
C ASN A 296 4.52 -6.58 2.92
N PRO A 297 3.50 -7.09 2.26
CA PRO A 297 2.13 -6.59 2.43
C PRO A 297 1.58 -6.77 3.84
N TYR A 298 2.01 -7.81 4.58
CA TYR A 298 1.59 -8.00 5.97
C TYR A 298 2.01 -6.81 6.86
N ALA A 299 3.28 -6.38 6.76
CA ALA A 299 3.77 -5.24 7.51
C ALA A 299 3.02 -3.94 7.17
N GLN A 300 2.59 -3.78 5.92
CA GLN A 300 1.82 -2.61 5.48
C GLN A 300 0.43 -2.52 6.13
N GLY A 301 -0.15 -3.64 6.53
CA GLY A 301 -1.42 -3.66 7.28
C GLY A 301 -1.22 -3.58 8.80
N HIS A 302 -0.21 -4.24 9.31
CA HIS A 302 0.05 -4.40 10.75
C HIS A 302 0.70 -3.16 11.37
N ASP A 303 1.85 -2.75 10.82
CA ASP A 303 2.70 -1.76 11.46
C ASP A 303 2.11 -0.35 11.55
N PRO A 304 1.34 0.16 10.56
CA PRO A 304 0.68 1.45 10.69
C PRO A 304 -0.24 1.53 11.91
N ALA A 305 -1.02 0.47 12.16
CA ALA A 305 -1.94 0.43 13.29
C ALA A 305 -1.21 0.44 14.63
N ILE A 306 -0.19 -0.43 14.81
CA ILE A 306 0.59 -0.50 16.04
C ILE A 306 1.35 0.80 16.30
N ARG A 307 1.99 1.38 15.28
CA ARG A 307 2.77 2.62 15.43
C ARG A 307 1.89 3.85 15.68
N LEU A 308 0.70 3.93 15.08
CA LEU A 308 -0.29 4.96 15.42
C LEU A 308 -0.78 4.82 16.85
N PHE A 309 -1.06 3.60 17.30
CA PHE A 309 -1.41 3.33 18.69
C PHE A 309 -0.30 3.80 19.64
N ASN A 310 0.94 3.42 19.39
CA ASN A 310 2.10 3.82 20.19
C ASN A 310 2.28 5.35 20.23
N TYR A 311 2.07 6.02 19.11
CA TYR A 311 2.09 7.48 19.07
C TYR A 311 1.02 8.09 19.97
N LEU A 312 -0.20 7.57 19.95
CA LEU A 312 -1.32 8.09 20.76
C LEU A 312 -1.11 7.85 22.27
N VAL A 313 -0.55 6.71 22.67
CA VAL A 313 -0.42 6.37 24.12
C VAL A 313 0.82 6.93 24.78
N SER A 314 1.90 7.14 24.01
CA SER A 314 3.21 7.49 24.58
C SER A 314 3.90 8.66 23.91
N GLY A 315 3.36 9.16 22.80
CA GLY A 315 4.04 10.15 21.97
C GLY A 315 5.25 9.61 21.22
N THR A 316 5.38 8.28 21.08
CA THR A 316 6.50 7.70 20.33
C THR A 316 6.40 8.04 18.85
N VAL A 317 7.33 8.86 18.39
CA VAL A 317 7.45 9.27 16.98
C VAL A 317 8.25 8.20 16.23
N PRO A 318 7.81 7.77 15.03
CA PRO A 318 8.62 6.90 14.17
C PRO A 318 9.97 7.50 13.82
N PRO A 319 11.02 6.68 13.57
CA PRO A 319 12.39 7.16 13.33
C PRO A 319 12.52 7.96 12.02
N ALA A 320 11.59 7.79 11.10
CA ALA A 320 11.52 8.52 9.83
C ALA A 320 10.08 8.65 9.37
N ALA A 321 9.83 9.60 8.48
CA ALA A 321 8.51 9.81 7.89
C ALA A 321 8.15 8.77 6.83
N LYS A 322 9.13 8.08 6.26
CA LYS A 322 8.94 6.93 5.38
C LYS A 322 9.64 5.72 5.99
N LEU A 323 8.87 4.75 6.40
CA LEU A 323 9.30 3.47 6.90
C LEU A 323 9.25 2.47 5.75
N LEU A 324 10.41 2.19 5.17
CA LEU A 324 10.50 1.40 3.95
C LEU A 324 10.60 -0.09 4.28
N THR A 325 9.72 -0.87 3.68
CA THR A 325 9.81 -2.33 3.68
C THR A 325 10.94 -2.80 2.74
N LYS A 326 11.54 -3.93 3.07
CA LYS A 326 12.54 -4.58 2.21
C LYS A 326 11.88 -5.08 0.92
N SER A 327 12.65 -5.04 -0.15
CA SER A 327 12.24 -5.57 -1.45
C SER A 327 13.16 -6.71 -1.83
N GLU A 328 12.63 -7.92 -1.83
CA GLU A 328 13.38 -9.14 -2.11
C GLU A 328 12.96 -9.72 -3.44
N LEU A 329 13.94 -10.10 -4.25
CA LEU A 329 13.71 -10.80 -5.51
C LEU A 329 13.57 -12.30 -5.25
N VAL A 330 12.46 -12.88 -5.65
CA VAL A 330 12.25 -14.33 -5.68
C VAL A 330 12.24 -14.83 -7.12
N THR A 331 13.10 -15.81 -7.36
CA THR A 331 13.23 -16.56 -8.59
C THR A 331 13.10 -18.04 -8.28
N LYS A 332 13.17 -18.91 -9.28
CA LYS A 332 13.15 -20.34 -9.07
C LYS A 332 14.29 -20.84 -8.18
N ASP A 333 15.42 -20.15 -8.16
CA ASP A 333 16.63 -20.59 -7.45
C ASP A 333 16.54 -20.41 -5.93
N ASN A 334 15.69 -19.48 -5.45
CA ASN A 334 15.50 -19.19 -4.03
C ASN A 334 14.05 -19.31 -3.55
N LEU A 335 13.16 -19.82 -4.40
CA LEU A 335 11.72 -19.92 -4.11
C LEU A 335 11.41 -20.64 -2.79
N ASP A 336 12.10 -21.75 -2.52
CA ASP A 336 11.87 -22.58 -1.33
C ASP A 336 12.18 -21.87 -0.01
N GLN A 337 12.87 -20.72 -0.03
CA GLN A 337 13.12 -19.88 1.15
C GLN A 337 11.91 -19.00 1.51
N TYR A 338 11.03 -18.74 0.55
CA TYR A 338 9.92 -17.78 0.69
C TYR A 338 8.54 -18.43 0.59
N TRP A 339 8.46 -19.62 0.03
CA TRP A 339 7.17 -20.24 -0.25
C TRP A 339 7.22 -21.76 -0.20
N THR A 340 6.23 -22.33 0.47
CA THR A 340 5.96 -23.76 0.49
C THR A 340 4.56 -23.98 -0.05
N GLU A 341 4.43 -24.84 -1.05
CA GLU A 341 3.14 -25.17 -1.64
C GLU A 341 2.22 -25.78 -0.59
N SER A 342 1.12 -25.07 -0.27
CA SER A 342 0.07 -25.64 0.60
C SER A 342 -0.59 -26.82 -0.15
N GLN A 343 -0.66 -27.97 0.56
CA GLN A 343 -1.29 -29.19 0.08
C GLN A 343 -2.81 -29.04 -0.07
#